data_5d5800b40a7de202b10840a816bd125e
#
_entry.id   5d5800b40a7de202b10840a816bd125e
#
_cell.length_a   1.000
_cell.length_b   1.000
_cell.length_c   1.000
_cell.angle_alpha   90.00
_cell.angle_beta   90.00
_cell.angle_gamma   90.00
#
_symmetry.space_group_name_H-M   'P 1'
#
loop_
_entity.id
_entity.type
_entity.pdbx_description
1 polymer ?
#
loop_
_entity_poly.entity_id
_entity_poly.type
_entity_poly.pdbx_seq_one_letter_code
_entity_poly.pdbx_strand_id
1 'polypeptide(L)'
;MAADFGVVSIPAHYRQIPRLDFDALLPHVPKRAFHDEWHVPEMWPPETAGLVNDVMYATAELIDRLPNLKVISFAGTGVWDRVDVAHATKRRIAVCNVPGWGNDSIAEFTFALLLAVARKLFTADAVARRAEWKVEECYGLQLRGKTLGLIGLGNVGQRVAEIAEGFGLRVLCYTRRPTAARTTKAQVEFVPLGEMLRRSDFLSMHALLTDETRGMIGAQELDLLPQGAIVINTARGPLIDNDALVAALERGKLRGAGLDVFDHEPLPERHPLKQLDNVVLAPHAAGLTDTAAYNLFARSLANADAFAAAEPVNVVNPEVLGSPPR
;
A
#
# COMPACT_ATOMS: atom_id res chain seq x y z
N MET A 1 -32.87 -12.76 7.57
CA MET A 1 -31.98 -11.62 7.87
C MET A 1 -31.39 -10.94 6.62
N ALA A 2 -31.09 -11.65 5.54
CA ALA A 2 -30.55 -11.02 4.32
C ALA A 2 -31.51 -10.02 3.62
N ALA A 3 -32.80 -10.27 3.62
CA ALA A 3 -33.80 -9.41 2.94
C ALA A 3 -33.95 -8.00 3.56
N ASP A 4 -33.40 -7.76 4.74
CA ASP A 4 -33.56 -6.51 5.52
C ASP A 4 -32.22 -5.81 5.79
N PHE A 5 -31.14 -6.21 5.08
CA PHE A 5 -29.81 -5.68 5.32
C PHE A 5 -29.68 -4.19 4.94
N GLY A 6 -30.43 -3.73 3.96
CA GLY A 6 -30.38 -2.37 3.45
C GLY A 6 -29.54 -2.24 2.17
N VAL A 7 -29.07 -1.03 1.88
CA VAL A 7 -28.30 -0.73 0.67
C VAL A 7 -26.80 -0.90 0.92
N VAL A 8 -26.08 -1.55 0.00
CA VAL A 8 -24.62 -1.49 -0.07
C VAL A 8 -24.19 -0.41 -1.08
N SER A 9 -23.45 0.57 -0.59
CA SER A 9 -22.89 1.65 -1.41
C SER A 9 -21.50 1.22 -1.94
N ILE A 10 -21.30 1.30 -3.25
CA ILE A 10 -20.13 0.78 -3.97
C ILE A 10 -19.53 1.90 -4.82
N PRO A 11 -18.20 2.04 -4.89
CA PRO A 11 -17.55 2.99 -5.78
C PRO A 11 -17.94 2.78 -7.24
N ALA A 12 -18.33 3.86 -7.93
CA ALA A 12 -18.89 3.78 -9.29
C ALA A 12 -17.89 3.19 -10.31
N HIS A 13 -16.59 3.43 -10.11
CA HIS A 13 -15.54 2.91 -10.98
C HIS A 13 -15.44 1.37 -10.97
N TYR A 14 -15.98 0.68 -9.95
CA TYR A 14 -16.03 -0.79 -9.94
C TYR A 14 -16.80 -1.37 -11.13
N ARG A 15 -17.75 -0.60 -11.72
CA ARG A 15 -18.45 -1.00 -12.95
C ARG A 15 -17.54 -1.15 -14.16
N GLN A 16 -16.37 -0.52 -14.13
CA GLN A 16 -15.39 -0.53 -15.21
C GLN A 16 -14.36 -1.66 -15.06
N ILE A 17 -14.36 -2.37 -13.92
CA ILE A 17 -13.42 -3.46 -13.67
C ILE A 17 -13.89 -4.70 -14.48
N PRO A 18 -13.08 -5.20 -15.40
CA PRO A 18 -13.45 -6.36 -16.21
C PRO A 18 -13.74 -7.58 -15.33
N ARG A 19 -14.74 -8.34 -15.70
CA ARG A 19 -15.14 -9.62 -15.06
C ARG A 19 -15.74 -9.49 -13.65
N LEU A 20 -15.96 -8.31 -13.08
CA LEU A 20 -16.71 -8.19 -11.84
C LEU A 20 -18.19 -8.48 -12.09
N ASP A 21 -18.65 -9.62 -11.59
CA ASP A 21 -20.06 -10.01 -11.59
C ASP A 21 -20.68 -9.68 -10.22
N PHE A 22 -21.41 -8.56 -10.17
CA PHE A 22 -22.01 -8.08 -8.92
C PHE A 22 -23.10 -9.01 -8.38
N ASP A 23 -23.80 -9.76 -9.24
CA ASP A 23 -24.84 -10.70 -8.81
C ASP A 23 -24.21 -11.94 -8.18
N ALA A 24 -23.13 -12.43 -8.78
CA ALA A 24 -22.38 -13.55 -8.23
C ALA A 24 -21.62 -13.18 -6.95
N LEU A 25 -21.11 -11.93 -6.83
CA LEU A 25 -20.30 -11.48 -5.69
C LEU A 25 -21.14 -10.97 -4.51
N LEU A 26 -22.41 -10.60 -4.73
CA LEU A 26 -23.29 -10.01 -3.74
C LEU A 26 -24.67 -10.72 -3.69
N PRO A 27 -24.72 -12.05 -3.57
CA PRO A 27 -25.99 -12.79 -3.59
C PRO A 27 -26.91 -12.46 -2.41
N HIS A 28 -26.35 -11.99 -1.26
CA HIS A 28 -27.09 -11.64 -0.06
C HIS A 28 -27.37 -10.13 0.05
N VAL A 29 -26.97 -9.34 -0.95
CA VAL A 29 -27.16 -7.88 -1.00
C VAL A 29 -28.14 -7.52 -2.12
N PRO A 30 -29.44 -7.44 -1.84
CA PRO A 30 -30.46 -7.21 -2.88
C PRO A 30 -30.48 -5.77 -3.39
N LYS A 31 -30.02 -4.80 -2.60
CA LYS A 31 -30.02 -3.38 -2.92
C LYS A 31 -28.63 -2.83 -2.99
N ARG A 32 -28.26 -2.24 -4.13
CA ARG A 32 -26.94 -1.66 -4.39
C ARG A 32 -27.08 -0.23 -4.89
N ALA A 33 -26.22 0.66 -4.41
CA ALA A 33 -26.05 2.01 -4.92
C ALA A 33 -24.61 2.20 -5.36
N PHE A 34 -24.38 3.02 -6.40
CA PHE A 34 -23.05 3.33 -6.87
C PHE A 34 -22.80 4.81 -6.63
N HIS A 35 -21.70 5.13 -5.96
CA HIS A 35 -21.31 6.49 -5.62
C HIS A 35 -19.98 6.87 -6.30
N ASP A 36 -19.82 8.15 -6.57
CA ASP A 36 -18.56 8.73 -7.00
C ASP A 36 -17.75 9.10 -5.75
N GLU A 37 -16.59 8.48 -5.57
CA GLU A 37 -15.72 8.73 -4.41
C GLU A 37 -15.11 10.12 -4.35
N TRP A 38 -15.10 10.82 -5.49
CA TRP A 38 -14.59 12.18 -5.61
C TRP A 38 -15.63 13.23 -5.26
N HIS A 39 -16.91 12.84 -5.09
CA HIS A 39 -18.01 13.71 -4.75
C HIS A 39 -18.61 13.42 -3.38
N VAL A 40 -19.06 14.47 -2.72
CA VAL A 40 -19.44 14.57 -1.32
C VAL A 40 -20.48 13.52 -0.88
N PRO A 41 -20.42 13.04 0.41
CA PRO A 41 -21.33 12.06 1.01
C PRO A 41 -22.83 12.39 0.99
N GLU A 42 -23.20 13.60 0.64
CA GLU A 42 -24.58 14.07 0.57
C GLU A 42 -25.45 13.32 -0.46
N MET A 43 -24.81 12.59 -1.38
CA MET A 43 -25.49 11.80 -2.41
C MET A 43 -25.70 10.33 -2.04
N TRP A 44 -25.29 9.91 -0.85
CA TRP A 44 -25.44 8.51 -0.47
C TRP A 44 -26.83 8.24 0.11
N PRO A 45 -27.45 7.11 -0.27
CA PRO A 45 -28.75 6.77 0.27
C PRO A 45 -28.71 6.71 1.81
N PRO A 46 -29.62 7.39 2.53
CA PRO A 46 -29.64 7.35 4.00
C PRO A 46 -29.88 5.94 4.55
N GLU A 47 -30.41 5.02 3.75
CA GLU A 47 -30.57 3.60 4.04
C GLU A 47 -29.30 2.77 3.83
N THR A 48 -28.15 3.39 3.53
CA THR A 48 -26.86 2.69 3.38
C THR A 48 -26.50 1.95 4.65
N ALA A 49 -26.46 0.63 4.55
CA ALA A 49 -26.09 -0.29 5.63
C ALA A 49 -24.69 -0.87 5.46
N GLY A 50 -24.19 -0.94 4.23
CA GLY A 50 -22.82 -1.36 3.89
C GLY A 50 -22.13 -0.32 3.02
N LEU A 51 -20.87 -0.05 3.30
CA LEU A 51 -20.00 0.83 2.52
C LEU A 51 -18.80 0.04 2.02
N VAL A 52 -18.63 -0.06 0.70
CA VAL A 52 -17.36 -0.46 0.10
C VAL A 52 -16.55 0.82 -0.09
N ASN A 53 -15.40 0.88 0.57
CA ASN A 53 -14.53 2.05 0.59
C ASN A 53 -13.16 1.71 -0.03
N ASP A 54 -12.67 2.56 -0.90
CA ASP A 54 -11.38 2.38 -1.60
C ASP A 54 -10.43 3.56 -1.30
N VAL A 55 -10.54 4.65 -2.04
CA VAL A 55 -9.59 5.79 -1.92
C VAL A 55 -9.98 6.80 -0.86
N MET A 56 -11.22 6.80 -0.43
CA MET A 56 -11.78 7.81 0.46
C MET A 56 -11.39 7.60 1.93
N TYR A 57 -11.29 8.71 2.68
CA TYR A 57 -11.14 8.66 4.12
C TYR A 57 -12.51 8.52 4.80
N ALA A 58 -12.80 7.36 5.40
CA ALA A 58 -14.00 7.16 6.21
C ALA A 58 -13.78 7.77 7.61
N THR A 59 -13.90 9.10 7.69
CA THR A 59 -13.76 9.86 8.95
C THR A 59 -14.95 9.65 9.88
N ALA A 60 -14.82 10.05 11.16
CA ALA A 60 -15.92 10.03 12.12
C ALA A 60 -17.14 10.82 11.59
N GLU A 61 -16.90 11.99 10.99
CA GLU A 61 -17.98 12.83 10.42
C GLU A 61 -18.74 12.09 9.31
N LEU A 62 -18.02 11.43 8.41
CA LEU A 62 -18.62 10.63 7.34
C LEU A 62 -19.45 9.48 7.90
N ILE A 63 -18.89 8.73 8.86
CA ILE A 63 -19.56 7.61 9.52
C ILE A 63 -20.85 8.07 10.19
N ASP A 64 -20.86 9.25 10.83
CA ASP A 64 -22.02 9.80 11.53
C ASP A 64 -23.15 10.25 10.58
N ARG A 65 -22.83 10.58 9.33
CA ARG A 65 -23.82 10.88 8.29
C ARG A 65 -24.59 9.65 7.78
N LEU A 66 -24.13 8.45 8.12
CA LEU A 66 -24.73 7.18 7.70
C LEU A 66 -25.32 6.44 8.92
N PRO A 67 -26.54 6.83 9.39
CA PRO A 67 -27.09 6.30 10.64
C PRO A 67 -27.39 4.80 10.61
N ASN A 68 -27.60 4.23 9.42
CA ASN A 68 -27.90 2.82 9.23
C ASN A 68 -26.67 1.95 8.91
N LEU A 69 -25.46 2.55 8.87
CA LEU A 69 -24.25 1.85 8.53
C LEU A 69 -23.91 0.74 9.54
N LYS A 70 -23.65 -0.45 9.06
CA LYS A 70 -23.33 -1.66 9.85
C LYS A 70 -21.95 -2.23 9.52
N VAL A 71 -21.51 -2.04 8.28
CA VAL A 71 -20.21 -2.55 7.81
C VAL A 71 -19.53 -1.57 6.85
N ILE A 72 -18.22 -1.42 7.02
CA ILE A 72 -17.31 -0.77 6.06
C ILE A 72 -16.36 -1.84 5.54
N SER A 73 -16.37 -2.10 4.25
CA SER A 73 -15.41 -2.98 3.60
C SER A 73 -14.38 -2.15 2.85
N PHE A 74 -13.19 -2.02 3.44
CA PHE A 74 -12.09 -1.27 2.84
C PHE A 74 -11.37 -2.12 1.78
N ALA A 75 -11.26 -1.59 0.57
CA ALA A 75 -10.51 -2.21 -0.53
C ALA A 75 -9.00 -1.95 -0.36
N GLY A 76 -8.39 -2.69 0.53
CA GLY A 76 -6.97 -2.58 0.86
C GLY A 76 -6.62 -3.35 2.12
N THR A 77 -5.32 -3.50 2.38
CA THR A 77 -4.83 -4.16 3.60
C THR A 77 -4.72 -3.18 4.77
N GLY A 78 -4.16 -1.99 4.52
CA GLY A 78 -3.87 -0.97 5.54
C GLY A 78 -5.07 -0.07 5.79
N VAL A 79 -6.04 -0.52 6.57
CA VAL A 79 -7.30 0.18 6.81
C VAL A 79 -7.18 1.33 7.82
N TRP A 80 -6.20 1.27 8.73
CA TRP A 80 -6.13 2.16 9.92
C TRP A 80 -5.79 3.62 9.61
N ASP A 81 -5.21 3.89 8.45
CA ASP A 81 -4.94 5.24 7.95
C ASP A 81 -6.00 5.75 6.96
N ARG A 82 -7.05 4.96 6.71
CA ARG A 82 -8.14 5.28 5.77
C ARG A 82 -9.53 5.29 6.41
N VAL A 83 -9.71 4.55 7.51
CA VAL A 83 -10.98 4.44 8.24
C VAL A 83 -10.74 4.78 9.69
N ASP A 84 -11.57 5.62 10.28
CA ASP A 84 -11.61 5.81 11.74
C ASP A 84 -12.21 4.56 12.40
N VAL A 85 -11.37 3.54 12.54
CA VAL A 85 -11.75 2.23 13.11
C VAL A 85 -12.23 2.39 14.55
N ALA A 86 -11.64 3.31 15.32
CA ALA A 86 -12.03 3.55 16.71
C ALA A 86 -13.43 4.12 16.80
N HIS A 87 -13.78 5.08 15.94
CA HIS A 87 -15.12 5.64 15.87
C HIS A 87 -16.15 4.62 15.35
N ALA A 88 -15.82 3.88 14.29
CA ALA A 88 -16.65 2.80 13.77
C ALA A 88 -16.97 1.75 14.86
N THR A 89 -15.96 1.39 15.67
CA THR A 89 -16.13 0.45 16.80
C THR A 89 -17.09 0.99 17.85
N LYS A 90 -16.98 2.27 18.25
CA LYS A 90 -17.92 2.92 19.17
C LYS A 90 -19.35 2.91 18.62
N ARG A 91 -19.52 3.04 17.31
CA ARG A 91 -20.80 2.98 16.60
C ARG A 91 -21.28 1.54 16.34
N ARG A 92 -20.50 0.52 16.78
CA ARG A 92 -20.77 -0.91 16.53
C ARG A 92 -20.82 -1.26 15.03
N ILE A 93 -20.01 -0.59 14.23
CA ILE A 93 -19.87 -0.81 12.79
C ILE A 93 -18.66 -1.73 12.58
N ALA A 94 -18.87 -2.84 11.89
CA ALA A 94 -17.78 -3.74 11.52
C ALA A 94 -16.91 -3.11 10.43
N VAL A 95 -15.59 -3.23 10.57
CA VAL A 95 -14.64 -2.77 9.55
C VAL A 95 -13.90 -3.98 9.04
N CYS A 96 -13.96 -4.21 7.72
CA CYS A 96 -13.27 -5.29 7.03
C CYS A 96 -12.16 -4.74 6.15
N ASN A 97 -11.08 -5.51 5.95
CA ASN A 97 -10.04 -5.21 4.99
C ASN A 97 -9.83 -6.36 3.99
N VAL A 98 -8.93 -6.19 3.02
CA VAL A 98 -8.60 -7.24 2.04
C VAL A 98 -7.11 -7.59 2.15
N PRO A 99 -6.72 -8.49 3.07
CA PRO A 99 -5.32 -8.88 3.22
C PRO A 99 -4.85 -9.73 2.03
N GLY A 100 -3.63 -9.49 1.56
CA GLY A 100 -2.97 -10.33 0.56
C GLY A 100 -3.49 -10.23 -0.88
N TRP A 101 -4.23 -9.17 -1.21
CA TRP A 101 -4.84 -8.99 -2.52
C TRP A 101 -3.83 -8.77 -3.66
N GLY A 102 -2.71 -8.13 -3.39
CA GLY A 102 -1.75 -7.68 -4.39
C GLY A 102 -0.29 -7.94 -4.02
N ASN A 103 0.01 -8.97 -3.21
CA ASN A 103 1.37 -9.21 -2.72
C ASN A 103 2.40 -9.33 -3.85
N ASP A 104 2.11 -10.12 -4.89
CA ASP A 104 2.99 -10.32 -6.03
C ASP A 104 3.15 -9.02 -6.82
N SER A 105 2.04 -8.36 -7.16
CA SER A 105 2.04 -7.13 -7.95
C SER A 105 2.84 -6.01 -7.26
N ILE A 106 2.66 -5.81 -5.96
CA ILE A 106 3.40 -4.80 -5.20
C ILE A 106 4.88 -5.16 -5.12
N ALA A 107 5.21 -6.44 -4.95
CA ALA A 107 6.61 -6.88 -4.92
C ALA A 107 7.29 -6.73 -6.28
N GLU A 108 6.62 -7.06 -7.37
CA GLU A 108 7.09 -6.84 -8.74
C GLU A 108 7.30 -5.35 -9.02
N PHE A 109 6.35 -4.50 -8.62
CA PHE A 109 6.46 -3.06 -8.79
C PHE A 109 7.58 -2.44 -7.95
N THR A 110 7.84 -2.98 -6.74
CA THR A 110 9.01 -2.63 -5.92
C THR A 110 10.30 -2.84 -6.70
N PHE A 111 10.43 -3.98 -7.40
CA PHE A 111 11.59 -4.25 -8.25
C PHE A 111 11.60 -3.42 -9.53
N ALA A 112 10.44 -3.13 -10.12
CA ALA A 112 10.35 -2.22 -11.26
C ALA A 112 10.92 -0.83 -10.90
N LEU A 113 10.51 -0.26 -9.75
CA LEU A 113 11.05 1.00 -9.24
C LEU A 113 12.55 0.90 -8.93
N LEU A 114 12.99 -0.16 -8.24
CA LEU A 114 14.40 -0.38 -7.93
C LEU A 114 15.25 -0.44 -9.20
N LEU A 115 14.82 -1.21 -10.19
CA LEU A 115 15.51 -1.33 -11.47
C LEU A 115 15.49 -0.02 -12.27
N ALA A 116 14.36 0.69 -12.28
CA ALA A 116 14.24 1.97 -12.96
C ALA A 116 15.25 2.99 -12.43
N VAL A 117 15.39 3.10 -11.10
CA VAL A 117 16.35 3.99 -10.45
C VAL A 117 17.79 3.46 -10.64
N ALA A 118 18.05 2.20 -10.30
CA ALA A 118 19.38 1.62 -10.33
C ALA A 118 19.99 1.63 -11.73
N ARG A 119 19.18 1.38 -12.75
CA ARG A 119 19.61 1.30 -14.16
C ARG A 119 19.35 2.59 -14.94
N LYS A 120 18.85 3.66 -14.28
CA LYS A 120 18.51 4.94 -14.91
C LYS A 120 17.63 4.77 -16.15
N LEU A 121 16.58 3.94 -16.05
CA LEU A 121 15.79 3.50 -17.20
C LEU A 121 15.15 4.66 -17.95
N PHE A 122 14.58 5.65 -17.23
CA PHE A 122 13.96 6.83 -17.86
C PHE A 122 14.99 7.77 -18.51
N THR A 123 16.20 7.91 -17.92
CA THR A 123 17.32 8.61 -18.55
C THR A 123 17.75 7.91 -19.84
N ALA A 124 17.88 6.58 -19.81
CA ALA A 124 18.26 5.80 -20.97
C ALA A 124 17.23 5.90 -22.12
N ASP A 125 15.92 5.83 -21.81
CA ASP A 125 14.86 6.05 -22.79
C ASP A 125 14.92 7.48 -23.39
N ALA A 126 15.08 8.50 -22.53
CA ALA A 126 15.20 9.87 -22.97
C ALA A 126 16.45 10.10 -23.86
N VAL A 127 17.59 9.50 -23.52
CA VAL A 127 18.81 9.58 -24.32
C VAL A 127 18.60 8.89 -25.67
N ALA A 128 17.97 7.70 -25.70
CA ALA A 128 17.73 6.98 -26.94
C ALA A 128 16.81 7.72 -27.92
N ARG A 129 15.93 8.60 -27.42
CA ARG A 129 15.04 9.44 -28.25
C ARG A 129 15.70 10.71 -28.78
N ARG A 130 16.91 11.07 -28.29
CA ARG A 130 17.67 12.25 -28.77
C ARG A 130 18.44 11.91 -30.05
N ALA A 131 18.80 12.95 -30.82
CA ALA A 131 19.67 12.81 -31.97
C ALA A 131 21.11 12.38 -31.60
N GLU A 132 21.59 12.84 -30.44
CA GLU A 132 22.90 12.49 -29.88
C GLU A 132 22.74 11.48 -28.76
N TRP A 133 23.42 10.31 -28.87
CA TRP A 133 23.40 9.25 -27.87
C TRP A 133 24.54 9.46 -26.86
N LYS A 134 24.24 10.18 -25.77
CA LYS A 134 25.17 10.39 -24.65
C LYS A 134 25.06 9.22 -23.67
N VAL A 135 25.63 8.08 -24.04
CA VAL A 135 25.53 6.83 -23.27
C VAL A 135 26.13 6.92 -21.88
N GLU A 136 27.07 7.86 -21.66
CA GLU A 136 27.67 8.16 -20.36
C GLU A 136 26.65 8.62 -19.30
N GLU A 137 25.51 9.23 -19.70
CA GLU A 137 24.43 9.59 -18.79
C GLU A 137 23.72 8.36 -18.21
N CYS A 138 23.82 7.20 -18.88
CA CYS A 138 23.07 5.98 -18.57
C CYS A 138 23.78 5.02 -17.61
N TYR A 139 25.00 5.35 -17.08
CA TYR A 139 25.69 4.47 -16.16
C TYR A 139 24.90 4.22 -14.88
N GLY A 140 24.42 2.96 -14.74
CA GLY A 140 23.63 2.45 -13.63
C GLY A 140 24.42 1.59 -12.66
N LEU A 141 23.69 0.93 -11.76
CA LEU A 141 24.22 -0.05 -10.80
C LEU A 141 23.76 -1.46 -11.17
N GLN A 142 24.65 -2.44 -10.98
CA GLN A 142 24.30 -3.85 -10.97
C GLN A 142 23.79 -4.24 -9.58
N LEU A 143 22.73 -5.06 -9.52
CA LEU A 143 22.14 -5.49 -8.25
C LEU A 143 22.87 -6.69 -7.63
N ARG A 144 23.30 -7.67 -8.43
CA ARG A 144 23.93 -8.92 -7.96
C ARG A 144 25.09 -8.64 -6.99
N GLY A 145 25.09 -9.32 -5.85
CA GLY A 145 26.10 -9.20 -4.81
C GLY A 145 25.90 -8.03 -3.85
N LYS A 146 24.93 -7.15 -4.10
CA LYS A 146 24.56 -6.05 -3.22
C LYS A 146 23.58 -6.47 -2.13
N THR A 147 23.31 -5.58 -1.19
CA THR A 147 22.45 -5.84 -0.03
C THR A 147 21.16 -5.04 -0.13
N LEU A 148 20.03 -5.73 0.02
CA LEU A 148 18.70 -5.15 0.18
C LEU A 148 18.29 -5.20 1.65
N GLY A 149 18.08 -4.04 2.27
CA GLY A 149 17.47 -3.90 3.59
C GLY A 149 15.94 -3.81 3.47
N LEU A 150 15.23 -4.68 4.16
CA LEU A 150 13.78 -4.69 4.22
C LEU A 150 13.29 -4.18 5.58
N ILE A 151 12.46 -3.16 5.59
CA ILE A 151 11.72 -2.76 6.79
C ILE A 151 10.34 -3.40 6.75
N GLY A 152 10.19 -4.48 7.54
CA GLY A 152 8.98 -5.29 7.59
C GLY A 152 9.05 -6.54 6.71
N LEU A 153 8.64 -7.68 7.28
CA LEU A 153 8.56 -8.97 6.60
C LEU A 153 7.13 -9.54 6.69
N GLY A 154 6.15 -8.72 6.30
CA GLY A 154 4.78 -9.15 6.03
C GLY A 154 4.68 -9.86 4.68
N ASN A 155 3.46 -10.11 4.19
CA ASN A 155 3.26 -10.84 2.94
C ASN A 155 4.02 -10.24 1.75
N VAL A 156 3.97 -8.92 1.58
CA VAL A 156 4.71 -8.23 0.51
C VAL A 156 6.22 -8.32 0.72
N GLY A 157 6.71 -8.05 1.95
CA GLY A 157 8.15 -8.11 2.25
C GLY A 157 8.75 -9.50 2.04
N GLN A 158 8.00 -10.57 2.35
CA GLN A 158 8.40 -11.95 2.07
C GLN A 158 8.54 -12.17 0.56
N ARG A 159 7.56 -11.71 -0.22
CA ARG A 159 7.62 -11.86 -1.67
C ARG A 159 8.74 -11.05 -2.29
N VAL A 160 9.02 -9.83 -1.79
CA VAL A 160 10.18 -9.02 -2.19
C VAL A 160 11.49 -9.73 -1.88
N ALA A 161 11.60 -10.39 -0.71
CA ALA A 161 12.78 -11.17 -0.36
C ALA A 161 13.01 -12.34 -1.34
N GLU A 162 11.95 -13.06 -1.73
CA GLU A 162 12.01 -14.15 -2.70
C GLU A 162 12.49 -13.67 -4.09
N ILE A 163 12.00 -12.53 -4.55
CA ILE A 163 12.45 -11.93 -5.83
C ILE A 163 13.91 -11.47 -5.72
N ALA A 164 14.29 -10.87 -4.57
CA ALA A 164 15.65 -10.42 -4.31
C ALA A 164 16.69 -11.53 -4.45
N GLU A 165 16.37 -12.73 -3.96
CA GLU A 165 17.24 -13.90 -4.08
C GLU A 165 17.50 -14.26 -5.55
N GLY A 166 16.47 -14.19 -6.42
CA GLY A 166 16.61 -14.39 -7.86
C GLY A 166 17.56 -13.39 -8.53
N PHE A 167 17.64 -12.17 -8.02
CA PHE A 167 18.62 -11.16 -8.46
C PHE A 167 20.02 -11.34 -7.86
N GLY A 168 20.20 -12.29 -6.93
CA GLY A 168 21.46 -12.53 -6.24
C GLY A 168 21.81 -11.43 -5.23
N LEU A 169 20.77 -10.79 -4.64
CA LEU A 169 20.90 -9.84 -3.54
C LEU A 169 21.03 -10.60 -2.21
N ARG A 170 21.78 -10.03 -1.27
CA ARG A 170 21.70 -10.41 0.14
C ARG A 170 20.54 -9.65 0.78
N VAL A 171 19.73 -10.32 1.58
CA VAL A 171 18.56 -9.70 2.21
C VAL A 171 18.77 -9.58 3.71
N LEU A 172 18.78 -8.33 4.21
CA LEU A 172 18.70 -8.01 5.63
C LEU A 172 17.29 -7.54 5.95
N CYS A 173 16.78 -7.89 7.12
CA CYS A 173 15.46 -7.46 7.53
C CYS A 173 15.45 -6.89 8.95
N TYR A 174 14.80 -5.76 9.09
CA TYR A 174 14.36 -5.24 10.37
C TYR A 174 12.86 -5.43 10.53
N THR A 175 12.45 -6.04 11.62
CA THR A 175 11.05 -6.13 12.06
C THR A 175 10.99 -6.06 13.58
N ARG A 176 10.02 -5.33 14.13
CA ARG A 176 9.83 -5.20 15.58
C ARG A 176 9.49 -6.52 16.28
N ARG A 177 8.94 -7.47 15.54
CA ARG A 177 8.54 -8.79 16.05
C ARG A 177 9.08 -9.87 15.13
N PRO A 178 10.38 -10.23 15.23
CA PRO A 178 10.90 -11.37 14.53
C PRO A 178 10.27 -12.63 15.15
N THR A 179 9.36 -13.27 14.42
CA THR A 179 8.70 -14.50 14.86
C THR A 179 8.93 -15.59 13.84
N ALA A 180 8.98 -16.84 14.28
CA ALA A 180 9.04 -18.01 13.38
C ALA A 180 7.86 -18.08 12.40
N ALA A 181 6.73 -17.41 12.70
CA ALA A 181 5.58 -17.31 11.81
C ALA A 181 5.83 -16.37 10.60
N ARG A 182 6.90 -15.59 10.62
CA ARG A 182 7.33 -14.74 9.47
C ARG A 182 8.41 -15.47 8.68
N THR A 183 8.12 -16.69 8.26
CA THR A 183 9.00 -17.48 7.41
C THR A 183 8.79 -17.10 5.94
N THR A 184 9.88 -16.84 5.25
CA THR A 184 9.92 -16.77 3.78
C THR A 184 10.75 -17.94 3.27
N LYS A 185 10.57 -18.32 2.00
CA LYS A 185 11.43 -19.29 1.33
C LYS A 185 12.84 -18.75 1.06
N ALA A 186 12.99 -17.41 1.03
CA ALA A 186 14.26 -16.75 0.82
C ALA A 186 15.12 -16.73 2.08
N GLN A 187 16.44 -16.67 1.90
CA GLN A 187 17.37 -16.47 3.00
C GLN A 187 17.34 -15.01 3.45
N VAL A 188 16.90 -14.76 4.69
CA VAL A 188 16.80 -13.42 5.28
C VAL A 188 17.55 -13.39 6.60
N GLU A 189 18.47 -12.45 6.75
CA GLU A 189 19.21 -12.17 7.99
C GLU A 189 18.45 -11.09 8.79
N PHE A 190 18.00 -11.40 10.00
CA PHE A 190 17.36 -10.43 10.89
C PHE A 190 18.41 -9.69 11.69
N VAL A 191 18.41 -8.36 11.60
CA VAL A 191 19.37 -7.49 12.28
C VAL A 191 18.70 -6.24 12.86
N PRO A 192 19.32 -5.56 13.84
CA PRO A 192 18.83 -4.26 14.33
C PRO A 192 18.79 -3.21 13.23
N LEU A 193 17.87 -2.23 13.33
CA LEU A 193 17.65 -1.20 12.30
C LEU A 193 18.94 -0.50 11.88
N GLY A 194 19.70 0.02 12.85
CA GLY A 194 20.92 0.75 12.53
C GLY A 194 22.01 -0.09 11.87
N GLU A 195 22.08 -1.39 12.17
CA GLU A 195 22.99 -2.31 11.48
C GLU A 195 22.53 -2.58 10.05
N MET A 196 21.24 -2.86 9.86
CA MET A 196 20.65 -3.06 8.55
C MET A 196 20.93 -1.87 7.65
N LEU A 197 20.65 -0.64 8.12
CA LEU A 197 20.86 0.58 7.35
C LEU A 197 22.31 0.74 6.89
N ARG A 198 23.30 0.53 7.78
CA ARG A 198 24.73 0.66 7.41
C ARG A 198 25.19 -0.34 6.37
N ARG A 199 24.51 -1.47 6.25
CA ARG A 199 24.88 -2.57 5.34
C ARG A 199 24.05 -2.62 4.07
N SER A 200 23.05 -1.73 3.90
CA SER A 200 22.08 -1.77 2.80
C SER A 200 22.44 -0.84 1.66
N ASP A 201 22.74 -1.39 0.49
CA ASP A 201 22.86 -0.63 -0.75
C ASP A 201 21.48 -0.14 -1.23
N PHE A 202 20.44 -0.90 -0.92
CA PHE A 202 19.04 -0.62 -1.24
C PHE A 202 18.19 -0.76 0.03
N LEU A 203 17.31 0.20 0.29
CA LEU A 203 16.34 0.16 1.38
C LEU A 203 14.93 0.08 0.80
N SER A 204 14.12 -0.87 1.26
CA SER A 204 12.73 -1.01 0.82
C SER A 204 11.77 -1.10 2.01
N MET A 205 10.69 -0.29 1.92
CA MET A 205 9.70 -0.13 2.98
C MET A 205 8.51 -1.07 2.78
N HIS A 206 8.24 -1.93 3.78
CA HIS A 206 7.11 -2.89 3.79
C HIS A 206 6.45 -2.99 5.18
N ALA A 207 6.61 -1.96 6.01
CA ALA A 207 5.96 -1.86 7.32
C ALA A 207 4.57 -1.25 7.22
N LEU A 208 3.71 -1.55 8.19
CA LEU A 208 2.46 -0.84 8.38
C LEU A 208 2.74 0.56 8.96
N LEU A 209 1.96 1.55 8.53
CA LEU A 209 1.96 2.87 9.14
C LEU A 209 1.18 2.82 10.46
N THR A 210 1.85 3.19 11.53
CA THR A 210 1.31 3.37 12.89
C THR A 210 1.98 4.61 13.50
N ASP A 211 1.50 5.07 14.64
CA ASP A 211 2.15 6.19 15.35
C ASP A 211 3.64 5.92 15.63
N GLU A 212 3.99 4.65 15.88
CA GLU A 212 5.37 4.25 16.17
C GLU A 212 6.26 4.10 14.92
N THR A 213 5.67 3.93 13.72
CA THR A 213 6.42 3.79 12.47
C THR A 213 6.38 5.04 11.61
N ARG A 214 5.58 6.01 11.98
CA ARG A 214 5.55 7.32 11.32
C ARG A 214 6.91 8.01 11.47
N GLY A 215 7.50 8.43 10.36
CA GLY A 215 8.81 9.07 10.32
C GLY A 215 9.97 8.21 10.84
N MET A 216 9.79 6.87 10.86
CA MET A 216 10.82 5.97 11.40
C MET A 216 12.14 6.01 10.62
N ILE A 217 12.12 6.51 9.40
CA ILE A 217 13.28 6.79 8.57
C ILE A 217 13.38 8.30 8.39
N GLY A 218 14.10 8.93 9.30
CA GLY A 218 14.41 10.36 9.28
C GLY A 218 15.83 10.63 8.79
N ALA A 219 16.31 11.85 9.02
CA ALA A 219 17.63 12.29 8.58
C ALA A 219 18.76 11.42 9.15
N GLN A 220 18.66 11.03 10.43
CA GLN A 220 19.66 10.20 11.09
C GLN A 220 19.73 8.80 10.45
N GLU A 221 18.60 8.19 10.18
CA GLU A 221 18.50 6.87 9.56
C GLU A 221 19.00 6.91 8.09
N LEU A 222 18.65 7.94 7.33
CA LEU A 222 19.14 8.13 5.97
C LEU A 222 20.67 8.36 5.94
N ASP A 223 21.23 9.01 6.96
CA ASP A 223 22.68 9.19 7.06
C ASP A 223 23.45 7.90 7.39
N LEU A 224 22.81 6.92 8.02
CA LEU A 224 23.40 5.59 8.25
C LEU A 224 23.57 4.77 6.98
N LEU A 225 22.75 5.00 5.96
CA LEU A 225 22.88 4.29 4.68
C LEU A 225 24.24 4.53 4.04
N PRO A 226 24.80 3.60 3.26
CA PRO A 226 25.98 3.86 2.45
C PRO A 226 25.77 5.04 1.49
N GLN A 227 26.87 5.75 1.16
CA GLN A 227 26.84 6.78 0.13
C GLN A 227 26.35 6.20 -1.19
N GLY A 228 25.35 6.81 -1.79
CA GLY A 228 24.77 6.35 -3.07
C GLY A 228 23.77 5.20 -2.92
N ALA A 229 23.22 4.97 -1.74
CA ALA A 229 22.12 4.04 -1.55
C ALA A 229 20.86 4.49 -2.30
N ILE A 230 19.96 3.53 -2.59
CA ILE A 230 18.66 3.77 -3.23
C ILE A 230 17.56 3.40 -2.23
N VAL A 231 16.52 4.26 -2.14
CA VAL A 231 15.35 4.06 -1.27
C VAL A 231 14.12 3.76 -2.11
N ILE A 232 13.36 2.71 -1.74
CA ILE A 232 12.10 2.34 -2.39
C ILE A 232 10.98 2.34 -1.35
N ASN A 233 9.87 3.01 -1.69
CA ASN A 233 8.69 3.01 -0.83
C ASN A 233 7.43 2.72 -1.65
N THR A 234 6.87 1.52 -1.46
CA THR A 234 5.58 1.06 -1.98
C THR A 234 4.61 0.71 -0.83
N ALA A 235 4.91 1.18 0.39
CA ALA A 235 4.09 0.91 1.57
C ALA A 235 3.21 2.12 1.92
N ARG A 236 3.78 3.12 2.62
CA ARG A 236 3.10 4.38 2.97
C ARG A 236 4.11 5.53 2.99
N GLY A 237 3.74 6.70 2.45
CA GLY A 237 4.59 7.90 2.42
C GLY A 237 5.15 8.27 3.79
N PRO A 238 4.30 8.45 4.81
CA PRO A 238 4.72 8.90 6.14
C PRO A 238 5.63 7.94 6.93
N LEU A 239 6.06 6.80 6.39
CA LEU A 239 7.10 5.96 7.00
C LEU A 239 8.48 6.60 6.92
N ILE A 240 8.69 7.48 5.94
CA ILE A 240 9.93 8.23 5.72
C ILE A 240 9.61 9.71 5.93
N ASP A 241 10.46 10.41 6.66
CA ASP A 241 10.39 11.87 6.75
C ASP A 241 10.66 12.47 5.36
N ASN A 242 9.65 13.14 4.81
CA ASN A 242 9.70 13.66 3.45
C ASN A 242 10.80 14.72 3.25
N ASP A 243 10.94 15.64 4.20
CA ASP A 243 11.93 16.71 4.10
C ASP A 243 13.35 16.16 4.21
N ALA A 244 13.56 15.18 5.09
CA ALA A 244 14.82 14.47 5.22
C ALA A 244 15.17 13.69 3.95
N LEU A 245 14.19 13.05 3.30
CA LEU A 245 14.38 12.33 2.05
C LEU A 245 14.79 13.28 0.91
N VAL A 246 14.06 14.38 0.74
CA VAL A 246 14.37 15.43 -0.25
C VAL A 246 15.80 15.95 -0.05
N ALA A 247 16.14 16.35 1.19
CA ALA A 247 17.48 16.84 1.50
C ALA A 247 18.59 15.80 1.24
N ALA A 248 18.33 14.52 1.52
CA ALA A 248 19.29 13.44 1.25
C ALA A 248 19.50 13.20 -0.25
N LEU A 249 18.45 13.35 -1.07
CA LEU A 249 18.50 13.26 -2.52
C LEU A 249 19.24 14.45 -3.14
N GLU A 250 18.92 15.68 -2.72
CA GLU A 250 19.53 16.92 -3.23
C GLU A 250 21.03 17.01 -2.96
N ARG A 251 21.49 16.63 -1.74
CA ARG A 251 22.92 16.63 -1.41
C ARG A 251 23.67 15.41 -1.97
N GLY A 252 23.00 14.54 -2.73
CA GLY A 252 23.62 13.36 -3.33
C GLY A 252 24.00 12.25 -2.33
N LYS A 253 23.48 12.26 -1.10
CA LYS A 253 23.65 11.17 -0.14
C LYS A 253 23.00 9.89 -0.66
N LEU A 254 21.80 10.02 -1.20
CA LEU A 254 21.10 8.96 -1.92
C LEU A 254 21.37 9.09 -3.42
N ARG A 255 21.61 7.96 -4.08
CA ARG A 255 21.68 7.91 -5.54
C ARG A 255 20.33 8.21 -6.18
N GLY A 256 19.26 7.83 -5.53
CA GLY A 256 17.90 8.09 -5.99
C GLY A 256 16.85 7.40 -5.12
N ALA A 257 15.60 7.60 -5.46
CA ALA A 257 14.47 6.96 -4.82
C ALA A 257 13.41 6.52 -5.85
N GLY A 258 12.71 5.42 -5.53
CA GLY A 258 11.52 4.97 -6.24
C GLY A 258 10.33 5.01 -5.29
N LEU A 259 9.36 5.88 -5.56
CA LEU A 259 8.28 6.19 -4.64
C LEU A 259 6.92 6.00 -5.33
N ASP A 260 6.08 5.15 -4.74
CA ASP A 260 4.71 4.93 -5.18
C ASP A 260 3.69 5.60 -4.25
N VAL A 261 4.13 6.06 -3.09
CA VAL A 261 3.28 6.59 -2.02
C VAL A 261 3.87 7.86 -1.42
N PHE A 262 3.00 8.76 -0.95
CA PHE A 262 3.37 10.10 -0.47
C PHE A 262 2.62 10.47 0.81
N ASP A 263 3.07 11.52 1.50
CA ASP A 263 2.40 12.06 2.69
C ASP A 263 1.05 12.67 2.34
N HIS A 264 1.00 13.31 1.15
CA HIS A 264 -0.22 13.85 0.57
C HIS A 264 -0.43 13.25 -0.82
N GLU A 265 -1.55 12.60 -1.02
CA GLU A 265 -1.98 12.00 -2.29
C GLU A 265 -3.29 12.66 -2.75
N PRO A 266 -3.31 13.28 -3.96
CA PRO A 266 -2.23 13.40 -4.95
C PRO A 266 -1.06 14.28 -4.51
N LEU A 267 0.17 13.94 -4.98
CA LEU A 267 1.38 14.71 -4.69
C LEU A 267 1.23 16.17 -5.21
N PRO A 268 1.39 17.20 -4.36
CA PRO A 268 1.22 18.60 -4.74
C PRO A 268 2.01 19.00 -5.99
N GLU A 269 1.47 19.92 -6.79
CA GLU A 269 2.06 20.30 -8.09
C GLU A 269 3.51 20.77 -7.96
N ARG A 270 3.81 21.59 -6.94
CA ARG A 270 5.16 22.18 -6.72
C ARG A 270 6.01 21.39 -5.73
N HIS A 271 5.68 20.09 -5.52
CA HIS A 271 6.43 19.28 -4.57
C HIS A 271 7.89 19.10 -5.02
N PRO A 272 8.91 19.26 -4.13
CA PRO A 272 10.33 19.16 -4.49
C PRO A 272 10.71 17.86 -5.21
N LEU A 273 10.16 16.72 -4.80
CA LEU A 273 10.43 15.42 -5.43
C LEU A 273 10.15 15.43 -6.95
N LYS A 274 9.22 16.26 -7.45
CA LYS A 274 8.91 16.36 -8.88
C LYS A 274 9.99 17.08 -9.70
N GLN A 275 10.93 17.74 -9.02
CA GLN A 275 12.02 18.47 -9.66
C GLN A 275 13.34 17.69 -9.66
N LEU A 276 13.38 16.50 -9.06
CA LEU A 276 14.57 15.69 -8.89
C LEU A 276 14.68 14.62 -9.99
N ASP A 277 15.71 14.68 -10.80
CA ASP A 277 15.97 13.73 -11.90
C ASP A 277 16.36 12.32 -11.43
N ASN A 278 16.75 12.19 -10.16
CA ASN A 278 17.12 10.92 -9.53
C ASN A 278 15.98 10.24 -8.78
N VAL A 279 14.74 10.68 -9.02
CA VAL A 279 13.54 10.10 -8.40
C VAL A 279 12.59 9.54 -9.47
N VAL A 280 12.07 8.35 -9.21
CA VAL A 280 10.98 7.74 -9.99
C VAL A 280 9.72 7.78 -9.16
N LEU A 281 8.69 8.45 -9.67
CA LEU A 281 7.40 8.64 -8.99
C LEU A 281 6.31 7.82 -9.68
N ALA A 282 5.47 7.18 -8.88
CA ALA A 282 4.27 6.51 -9.34
C ALA A 282 3.05 6.89 -8.48
N PRO A 283 1.83 6.89 -9.03
CA PRO A 283 0.65 7.45 -8.37
C PRO A 283 -0.12 6.40 -7.55
N HIS A 284 0.53 5.75 -6.58
CA HIS A 284 -0.01 4.66 -5.74
C HIS A 284 -0.55 3.50 -6.59
N ALA A 285 0.27 3.09 -7.57
CA ALA A 285 -0.10 2.16 -8.62
C ALA A 285 0.50 0.75 -8.45
N ALA A 286 1.28 0.50 -7.38
CA ALA A 286 2.00 -0.76 -7.20
C ALA A 286 1.09 -2.00 -7.20
N GLY A 287 -0.17 -1.85 -6.79
CA GLY A 287 -1.16 -2.92 -6.82
C GLY A 287 -2.02 -2.98 -8.09
N LEU A 288 -1.88 -2.05 -9.03
CA LEU A 288 -2.76 -1.94 -10.20
C LEU A 288 -2.33 -2.89 -11.32
N THR A 289 -2.59 -4.17 -11.13
CA THR A 289 -2.52 -5.19 -12.18
C THR A 289 -3.89 -5.80 -12.40
N ASP A 290 -4.07 -6.49 -13.53
CA ASP A 290 -5.31 -7.18 -13.88
C ASP A 290 -5.78 -8.14 -12.78
N THR A 291 -4.88 -8.97 -12.28
CA THR A 291 -5.17 -9.96 -11.23
C THR A 291 -5.38 -9.31 -9.86
N ALA A 292 -4.50 -8.40 -9.47
CA ALA A 292 -4.57 -7.79 -8.13
C ALA A 292 -5.77 -6.84 -8.01
N ALA A 293 -6.07 -6.04 -9.04
CA ALA A 293 -7.24 -5.19 -9.06
C ALA A 293 -8.54 -6.01 -8.95
N TYR A 294 -8.66 -7.09 -9.73
CA TYR A 294 -9.81 -7.99 -9.62
C TYR A 294 -9.93 -8.57 -8.20
N ASN A 295 -8.85 -9.12 -7.64
CA ASN A 295 -8.85 -9.69 -6.30
C ASN A 295 -9.24 -8.66 -5.22
N LEU A 296 -8.73 -7.43 -5.34
CA LEU A 296 -9.03 -6.35 -4.40
C LEU A 296 -10.53 -6.05 -4.39
N PHE A 297 -11.09 -5.77 -5.56
CA PHE A 297 -12.47 -5.35 -5.69
C PHE A 297 -13.46 -6.50 -5.44
N ALA A 298 -13.21 -7.69 -5.99
CA ALA A 298 -14.07 -8.84 -5.76
C ALA A 298 -14.13 -9.22 -4.26
N ARG A 299 -12.98 -9.21 -3.56
CA ARG A 299 -12.94 -9.55 -2.13
C ARG A 299 -13.50 -8.46 -1.24
N SER A 300 -13.41 -7.18 -1.62
CA SER A 300 -14.07 -6.11 -0.87
C SER A 300 -15.59 -6.22 -0.97
N LEU A 301 -16.13 -6.58 -2.13
CA LEU A 301 -17.55 -6.88 -2.30
C LEU A 301 -17.96 -8.11 -1.49
N ALA A 302 -17.18 -9.20 -1.57
CA ALA A 302 -17.45 -10.43 -0.82
C ALA A 302 -17.45 -10.23 0.70
N ASN A 303 -16.62 -9.32 1.24
CA ASN A 303 -16.67 -8.98 2.66
C ASN A 303 -18.02 -8.35 3.06
N ALA A 304 -18.55 -7.45 2.23
CA ALA A 304 -19.85 -6.82 2.48
C ALA A 304 -21.00 -7.85 2.39
N ASP A 305 -20.92 -8.76 1.42
CA ASP A 305 -21.90 -9.85 1.26
C ASP A 305 -21.86 -10.85 2.43
N ALA A 306 -20.66 -11.26 2.85
CA ALA A 306 -20.49 -12.16 4.00
C ALA A 306 -21.05 -11.54 5.30
N PHE A 307 -20.89 -10.22 5.48
CA PHE A 307 -21.53 -9.53 6.59
C PHE A 307 -23.06 -9.55 6.47
N ALA A 308 -23.63 -9.34 5.29
CA ALA A 308 -25.07 -9.41 5.04
C ALA A 308 -25.63 -10.84 5.28
N ALA A 309 -24.83 -11.86 4.97
CA ALA A 309 -25.15 -13.27 5.24
C ALA A 309 -25.03 -13.66 6.73
N ALA A 310 -24.60 -12.76 7.62
CA ALA A 310 -24.26 -13.01 9.03
C ALA A 310 -23.03 -13.94 9.22
N GLU A 311 -22.15 -14.02 8.24
CA GLU A 311 -20.89 -14.76 8.25
C GLU A 311 -19.69 -13.83 8.02
N PRO A 312 -19.49 -12.77 8.84
CA PRO A 312 -18.49 -11.75 8.58
C PRO A 312 -17.07 -12.32 8.55
N VAL A 313 -16.29 -11.87 7.57
CA VAL A 313 -14.89 -12.26 7.38
C VAL A 313 -13.97 -11.04 7.32
N ASN A 314 -12.68 -11.23 7.59
CA ASN A 314 -11.65 -10.19 7.52
C ASN A 314 -11.96 -8.94 8.37
N VAL A 315 -12.68 -9.11 9.48
CA VAL A 315 -13.06 -8.00 10.39
C VAL A 315 -11.85 -7.63 11.25
N VAL A 316 -11.49 -6.34 11.23
CA VAL A 316 -10.32 -5.81 11.97
C VAL A 316 -10.67 -5.32 13.38
N ASN A 317 -11.97 -5.16 13.67
CA ASN A 317 -12.52 -4.78 14.98
C ASN A 317 -13.59 -5.82 15.44
N PRO A 318 -13.20 -7.08 15.65
CA PRO A 318 -14.14 -8.20 15.87
C PRO A 318 -15.00 -8.05 17.15
N GLU A 319 -14.64 -7.18 18.08
CA GLU A 319 -15.38 -6.88 19.30
C GLU A 319 -16.79 -6.32 19.02
N VAL A 320 -17.04 -5.78 17.82
CA VAL A 320 -18.37 -5.27 17.44
C VAL A 320 -19.36 -6.38 17.08
N LEU A 321 -18.88 -7.59 16.79
CA LEU A 321 -19.72 -8.71 16.35
C LEU A 321 -20.47 -9.39 17.52
N GLY A 322 -20.17 -9.00 18.78
CA GLY A 322 -20.66 -9.70 19.96
C GLY A 322 -19.88 -11.02 20.21
N SER A 323 -19.99 -11.58 21.41
CA SER A 323 -19.42 -12.90 21.67
C SER A 323 -20.11 -13.93 20.77
N PRO A 324 -19.37 -14.88 20.15
CA PRO A 324 -20.00 -16.00 19.46
C PRO A 324 -20.95 -16.71 20.43
N PRO A 325 -22.10 -17.22 19.97
CA PRO A 325 -22.94 -18.06 20.82
C PRO A 325 -22.10 -19.21 21.38
N ARG A 326 -22.15 -19.39 22.71
CA ARG A 326 -21.46 -20.49 23.41
C ARG A 326 -21.99 -21.83 22.98
#